data_b9068305474a6d2d499139df1e396b1a
#
_entry.id   b9068305474a6d2d499139df1e396b1a
#
_cell.length_a   1.000
_cell.length_b   1.000
_cell.length_c   1.000
_cell.angle_alpha   90.00
_cell.angle_beta   90.00
_cell.angle_gamma   90.00
#
_symmetry.space_group_name_H-M   'P 1'
#
loop_
_entity.id
_entity.type
_entity.pdbx_description
1 polymer ?
#
loop_
_entity_poly.entity_id
_entity_poly.type
_entity_poly.pdbx_seq_one_letter_code
_entity_poly.pdbx_strand_id
1 'polypeptide(L)'
;MMEQGKVATLITKDLSRLGRNYIEVGQYTEMLFPRWEVRYIAINDNFDSLYNEGNELAPFKNLFNEWYARDTSKKIRAVVKAKAERGERVGTVVPYGYKKDPDVKGHLLVNEDTAPVVRLIFSLCAEGKGPKVIANILREKQILKPTAYRYQTSGKYGATTDTEDIYGWNDRTVAGILDNEIYLGHTINCRTTVVSYKDKRKKDVPEREWYRFENTHEAIIDKATWDIVRKVREGKRRRTDMGEVDKYSGLLFCADCGSKLYFVRGTTIKPEAYNFICSRYRKHMGEELYTPHTVREKALDEIVLEEIRSVTYYARANTAQFVSFIQQKSSAESRRELNAKTAELSKLEKRNGELNALFKRLYEDHVLGKITSEQFRMLSEGYNEEQRTIQEDIPRLRKAIEDLKASATNVDRFLDIVRKYTDIKELTPEILRTFVSKIVIHERSRKHAKDAEQDIDIYFTHIGNLNRFYADGQSTPNQITA
;
A
#
# COMPACT_ATOMS: atom_id res chain seq x y z
N MET A 1 6.48 44.88 14.07
CA MET A 1 7.52 45.86 14.46
C MET A 1 7.58 47.03 13.49
N MET A 2 7.69 46.81 12.16
CA MET A 2 7.67 47.86 11.14
C MET A 2 6.34 48.61 11.15
N GLU A 3 5.23 47.90 11.10
CA GLU A 3 3.87 48.41 11.17
C GLU A 3 3.56 49.22 12.47
N GLN A 4 4.35 48.98 13.50
CA GLN A 4 4.25 49.67 14.81
C GLN A 4 5.22 50.84 14.94
N GLY A 5 5.91 51.27 13.86
CA GLY A 5 6.87 52.37 13.86
C GLY A 5 8.15 52.10 14.67
N LYS A 6 8.46 50.84 15.02
CA LYS A 6 9.63 50.49 15.83
C LYS A 6 10.89 50.28 14.99
N VAL A 7 10.78 50.28 13.67
CA VAL A 7 11.89 50.08 12.73
C VAL A 7 11.85 51.21 11.72
N ALA A 8 12.88 52.03 11.73
CA ALA A 8 13.00 53.16 10.80
C ALA A 8 13.76 52.79 9.52
N THR A 9 14.69 51.82 9.60
CA THR A 9 15.50 51.43 8.43
C THR A 9 15.71 49.92 8.42
N LEU A 10 15.50 49.27 7.25
CA LEU A 10 15.81 47.91 6.97
C LEU A 10 16.98 47.82 5.98
N ILE A 11 18.04 47.12 6.32
CA ILE A 11 19.22 46.95 5.47
C ILE A 11 19.38 45.46 5.14
N THR A 12 19.53 45.15 3.86
CA THR A 12 19.85 43.81 3.39
C THR A 12 21.09 43.82 2.51
N LYS A 13 21.71 42.64 2.34
CA LYS A 13 22.88 42.52 1.44
C LYS A 13 22.51 42.78 -0.01
N ASP A 14 21.40 42.23 -0.46
CA ASP A 14 20.85 42.33 -1.81
C ASP A 14 19.31 42.21 -1.77
N LEU A 15 18.62 42.55 -2.86
CA LEU A 15 17.16 42.47 -3.00
C LEU A 15 16.65 41.05 -2.85
N SER A 16 17.45 40.04 -3.23
CA SER A 16 17.05 38.64 -3.13
C SER A 16 16.88 38.14 -1.69
N ARG A 17 17.43 38.90 -0.72
CA ARG A 17 17.27 38.59 0.73
C ARG A 17 15.94 39.06 1.29
N LEU A 18 15.33 40.07 0.67
CA LEU A 18 13.99 40.50 1.05
C LEU A 18 12.93 39.45 0.63
N GLY A 19 13.08 38.89 -0.57
CA GLY A 19 12.20 37.84 -1.09
C GLY A 19 12.63 37.35 -2.46
N ARG A 20 12.11 36.18 -2.85
CA ARG A 20 12.33 35.58 -4.17
C ARG A 20 11.14 35.74 -5.12
N ASN A 21 10.04 36.28 -4.62
CA ASN A 21 8.83 36.55 -5.37
C ASN A 21 8.80 38.04 -5.67
N TYR A 22 8.92 38.43 -6.95
CA TYR A 22 8.98 39.81 -7.34
C TYR A 22 7.71 40.62 -6.95
N ILE A 23 6.54 39.95 -6.94
CA ILE A 23 5.27 40.57 -6.54
C ILE A 23 5.32 40.97 -5.06
N GLU A 24 5.77 40.07 -4.21
CA GLU A 24 5.89 40.32 -2.76
C GLU A 24 6.96 41.40 -2.48
N VAL A 25 8.12 41.28 -3.15
CA VAL A 25 9.21 42.28 -2.99
C VAL A 25 8.73 43.65 -3.45
N GLY A 26 8.07 43.74 -4.62
CA GLY A 26 7.49 45.00 -5.13
C GLY A 26 6.43 45.54 -4.18
N GLN A 27 5.56 44.71 -3.65
CA GLN A 27 4.55 45.12 -2.67
C GLN A 27 5.17 45.70 -1.39
N TYR A 28 6.27 45.11 -0.90
CA TYR A 28 7.00 45.67 0.24
C TYR A 28 7.71 46.97 -0.11
N THR A 29 8.46 47.02 -1.21
CA THR A 29 9.29 48.17 -1.54
C THR A 29 8.51 49.38 -2.07
N GLU A 30 7.40 49.14 -2.80
CA GLU A 30 6.62 50.18 -3.45
C GLU A 30 5.38 50.63 -2.64
N MET A 31 4.83 49.73 -1.78
CA MET A 31 3.61 50.03 -1.05
C MET A 31 3.77 50.03 0.47
N LEU A 32 4.31 48.94 1.05
CA LEU A 32 4.28 48.75 2.50
C LEU A 32 5.37 49.53 3.22
N PHE A 33 6.62 49.54 2.75
CA PHE A 33 7.70 50.29 3.38
C PHE A 33 7.47 51.82 3.31
N PRO A 34 7.05 52.39 2.16
CA PRO A 34 6.64 53.78 2.13
C PRO A 34 5.49 54.11 3.07
N ARG A 35 4.48 53.24 3.16
CA ARG A 35 3.32 53.41 4.06
C ARG A 35 3.71 53.35 5.54
N TRP A 36 4.72 52.55 5.89
CA TRP A 36 5.22 52.43 7.27
C TRP A 36 6.40 53.37 7.56
N GLU A 37 6.75 54.26 6.63
CA GLU A 37 7.90 55.16 6.74
C GLU A 37 9.23 54.44 7.01
N VAL A 38 9.39 53.23 6.47
CA VAL A 38 10.59 52.43 6.62
C VAL A 38 11.52 52.65 5.42
N ARG A 39 12.72 53.17 5.65
CA ARG A 39 13.78 53.22 4.64
C ARG A 39 14.32 51.81 4.38
N TYR A 40 14.39 51.40 3.12
CA TYR A 40 14.97 50.14 2.72
C TYR A 40 16.24 50.30 1.89
N ILE A 41 17.32 49.62 2.30
CA ILE A 41 18.62 49.64 1.63
C ILE A 41 19.07 48.26 1.26
N ALA A 42 19.41 47.99 -0.01
CA ALA A 42 20.05 46.77 -0.50
C ALA A 42 21.45 47.10 -1.01
N ILE A 43 22.49 46.77 -0.21
CA ILE A 43 23.85 47.25 -0.39
C ILE A 43 24.44 46.86 -1.74
N ASN A 44 24.42 45.55 -2.09
CA ASN A 44 25.02 45.05 -3.33
C ASN A 44 24.26 45.45 -4.58
N ASP A 45 22.99 45.80 -4.45
CA ASP A 45 22.14 46.23 -5.57
C ASP A 45 22.14 47.76 -5.74
N ASN A 46 22.84 48.47 -4.86
CA ASN A 46 22.88 49.92 -4.81
C ASN A 46 21.47 50.52 -4.78
N PHE A 47 20.56 49.87 -4.06
CA PHE A 47 19.17 50.27 -3.92
C PHE A 47 18.96 50.97 -2.59
N ASP A 48 18.37 52.16 -2.61
CA ASP A 48 17.97 52.93 -1.44
C ASP A 48 16.62 53.58 -1.69
N SER A 49 15.61 53.28 -0.89
CA SER A 49 14.25 53.79 -1.06
C SER A 49 14.11 55.32 -0.88
N LEU A 50 15.11 55.98 -0.32
CA LEU A 50 15.11 57.46 -0.20
C LEU A 50 15.63 58.16 -1.47
N TYR A 51 16.43 57.49 -2.30
CA TYR A 51 17.03 58.12 -3.48
C TYR A 51 16.48 57.44 -4.74
N ASN A 52 15.72 58.19 -5.55
CA ASN A 52 15.03 57.69 -6.74
C ASN A 52 15.96 57.25 -7.89
N GLU A 53 17.17 57.77 -7.99
CA GLU A 53 18.07 57.59 -9.15
C GLU A 53 18.60 56.15 -9.32
N GLY A 54 18.50 55.27 -8.29
CA GLY A 54 18.88 53.84 -8.37
C GLY A 54 17.72 52.88 -8.51
N ASN A 55 16.48 53.36 -8.38
CA ASN A 55 15.28 52.51 -8.22
C ASN A 55 14.67 52.02 -9.55
N GLU A 56 14.94 52.68 -10.67
CA GLU A 56 14.32 52.39 -11.97
C GLU A 56 14.62 50.94 -12.46
N LEU A 57 15.78 50.37 -12.09
CA LEU A 57 16.18 49.02 -12.48
C LEU A 57 15.75 47.93 -11.47
N ALA A 58 15.23 48.30 -10.30
CA ALA A 58 14.85 47.33 -9.28
C ALA A 58 13.76 46.34 -9.74
N PRO A 59 12.70 46.75 -10.46
CA PRO A 59 11.71 45.81 -11.01
C PRO A 59 12.34 44.81 -11.97
N PHE A 60 13.28 45.23 -12.81
CA PHE A 60 13.99 44.35 -13.75
C PHE A 60 14.90 43.36 -13.02
N LYS A 61 15.64 43.79 -11.98
CA LYS A 61 16.45 42.87 -11.16
C LYS A 61 15.58 41.81 -10.46
N ASN A 62 14.42 42.21 -9.93
CA ASN A 62 13.49 41.30 -9.33
C ASN A 62 12.93 40.29 -10.35
N LEU A 63 12.58 40.72 -11.55
CA LEU A 63 12.14 39.88 -12.66
C LEU A 63 13.23 38.87 -13.09
N PHE A 64 14.48 39.33 -13.20
CA PHE A 64 15.63 38.45 -13.50
C PHE A 64 15.85 37.39 -12.42
N ASN A 65 15.76 37.79 -11.15
CA ASN A 65 15.89 36.83 -10.02
C ASN A 65 14.79 35.77 -10.05
N GLU A 66 13.57 36.16 -10.36
CA GLU A 66 12.46 35.19 -10.52
C GLU A 66 12.66 34.29 -11.72
N TRP A 67 13.04 34.85 -12.87
CA TRP A 67 13.33 34.08 -14.08
C TRP A 67 14.46 33.07 -13.83
N TYR A 68 15.54 33.47 -13.18
CA TYR A 68 16.67 32.63 -12.84
C TYR A 68 16.24 31.47 -11.91
N ALA A 69 15.45 31.77 -10.88
CA ALA A 69 14.91 30.73 -9.97
C ALA A 69 14.01 29.73 -10.71
N ARG A 70 13.18 30.21 -11.63
CA ARG A 70 12.31 29.38 -12.49
C ARG A 70 13.12 28.52 -13.45
N ASP A 71 14.12 29.08 -14.13
CA ASP A 71 14.99 28.37 -15.06
C ASP A 71 15.80 27.30 -14.34
N THR A 72 16.42 27.65 -13.21
CA THR A 72 17.16 26.70 -12.36
C THR A 72 16.26 25.53 -11.91
N SER A 73 15.02 25.82 -11.50
CA SER A 73 14.05 24.79 -11.12
C SER A 73 13.72 23.86 -12.29
N LYS A 74 13.54 24.40 -13.51
CA LYS A 74 13.34 23.60 -14.73
C LYS A 74 14.53 22.69 -15.02
N LYS A 75 15.73 23.22 -14.95
CA LYS A 75 16.99 22.45 -15.18
C LYS A 75 17.15 21.34 -14.17
N ILE A 76 16.92 21.59 -12.87
CA ILE A 76 16.96 20.58 -11.82
C ILE A 76 15.95 19.47 -12.12
N ARG A 77 14.69 19.82 -12.46
CA ARG A 77 13.65 18.83 -12.78
C ARG A 77 14.03 17.99 -14.00
N ALA A 78 14.59 18.58 -15.04
CA ALA A 78 15.04 17.85 -16.23
C ALA A 78 16.15 16.84 -15.89
N VAL A 79 17.15 17.24 -15.09
CA VAL A 79 18.22 16.34 -14.63
C VAL A 79 17.67 15.22 -13.75
N VAL A 80 16.75 15.53 -12.82
CA VAL A 80 16.09 14.53 -11.96
C VAL A 80 15.32 13.53 -12.80
N LYS A 81 14.56 14.01 -13.80
CA LYS A 81 13.81 13.16 -14.72
C LYS A 81 14.74 12.27 -15.55
N ALA A 82 15.75 12.81 -16.15
CA ALA A 82 16.73 12.07 -16.95
C ALA A 82 17.46 10.97 -16.14
N LYS A 83 17.78 11.24 -14.87
CA LYS A 83 18.30 10.22 -13.95
C LYS A 83 17.27 9.14 -13.61
N ALA A 84 16.04 9.55 -13.35
CA ALA A 84 14.94 8.62 -13.06
C ALA A 84 14.70 7.68 -14.24
N GLU A 85 14.75 8.17 -15.48
CA GLU A 85 14.58 7.41 -16.72
C GLU A 85 15.73 6.40 -16.96
N ARG A 86 16.93 6.65 -16.44
CA ARG A 86 18.07 5.73 -16.51
C ARG A 86 18.10 4.71 -15.37
N GLY A 87 17.11 4.71 -14.48
CA GLY A 87 17.09 3.81 -13.32
C GLY A 87 18.00 4.23 -12.17
N GLU A 88 18.69 5.38 -12.29
CA GLU A 88 19.49 5.91 -11.19
C GLU A 88 18.58 6.35 -10.05
N ARG A 89 18.91 6.00 -8.81
CA ARG A 89 18.14 6.46 -7.66
C ARG A 89 18.27 7.97 -7.46
N VAL A 90 17.17 8.67 -7.48
CA VAL A 90 17.10 10.15 -7.35
C VAL A 90 17.06 10.62 -5.90
N GLY A 91 16.67 9.76 -4.96
CA GLY A 91 16.52 10.10 -3.54
C GLY A 91 17.86 10.44 -2.87
N THR A 92 17.94 11.60 -2.21
CA THR A 92 19.14 12.05 -1.48
C THR A 92 19.36 11.29 -0.17
N VAL A 93 18.27 10.88 0.48
CA VAL A 93 18.30 10.16 1.77
C VAL A 93 18.32 8.67 1.52
N VAL A 94 19.29 7.98 2.11
CA VAL A 94 19.38 6.52 2.05
C VAL A 94 18.28 5.93 2.93
N PRO A 95 17.51 4.94 2.46
CA PRO A 95 16.55 4.20 3.27
C PRO A 95 17.24 3.46 4.43
N TYR A 96 16.56 3.34 5.53
CA TYR A 96 17.01 2.54 6.66
C TYR A 96 17.17 1.07 6.22
N GLY A 97 18.25 0.42 6.58
CA GLY A 97 18.61 -0.93 6.09
C GLY A 97 19.62 -0.91 4.95
N TYR A 98 19.85 0.25 4.32
CA TYR A 98 20.84 0.40 3.26
C TYR A 98 21.89 1.45 3.57
N LYS A 99 23.03 1.38 2.87
CA LYS A 99 24.08 2.39 2.82
C LYS A 99 24.42 2.73 1.37
N LYS A 100 25.04 3.90 1.14
CA LYS A 100 25.49 4.27 -0.19
C LYS A 100 26.65 3.38 -0.61
N ASP A 101 26.65 2.98 -1.87
CA ASP A 101 27.80 2.39 -2.51
C ASP A 101 28.87 3.49 -2.70
N PRO A 102 30.10 3.30 -2.23
CA PRO A 102 31.18 4.27 -2.43
C PRO A 102 31.64 4.34 -3.89
N ASP A 103 31.57 3.23 -4.62
CA ASP A 103 32.12 3.07 -5.95
C ASP A 103 31.10 3.43 -7.05
N VAL A 104 29.82 3.12 -6.83
CA VAL A 104 28.76 3.30 -7.83
C VAL A 104 27.75 4.33 -7.35
N LYS A 105 27.75 5.50 -8.01
CA LYS A 105 26.84 6.58 -7.66
C LYS A 105 25.37 6.21 -7.89
N GLY A 106 24.58 6.30 -6.82
CA GLY A 106 23.14 6.01 -6.87
C GLY A 106 22.79 4.55 -6.58
N HIS A 107 23.78 3.66 -6.45
CA HIS A 107 23.61 2.29 -6.02
C HIS A 107 23.50 2.18 -4.49
N LEU A 108 22.84 1.13 -4.02
CA LEU A 108 22.63 0.85 -2.59
C LEU A 108 23.24 -0.49 -2.22
N LEU A 109 23.95 -0.52 -1.11
CA LEU A 109 24.47 -1.73 -0.48
C LEU A 109 23.67 -2.00 0.81
N VAL A 110 23.48 -3.26 1.15
CA VAL A 110 22.86 -3.66 2.41
C VAL A 110 23.73 -3.16 3.59
N ASN A 111 23.09 -2.59 4.57
CA ASN A 111 23.73 -2.17 5.82
C ASN A 111 23.47 -3.22 6.89
N GLU A 112 24.50 -3.99 7.25
CA GLU A 112 24.40 -5.11 8.20
C GLU A 112 23.97 -4.69 9.62
N ASP A 113 24.17 -3.43 10.01
CA ASP A 113 23.73 -2.92 11.31
C ASP A 113 22.21 -2.72 11.37
N THR A 114 21.60 -2.32 10.25
CA THR A 114 20.20 -1.89 10.22
C THR A 114 19.29 -2.80 9.40
N ALA A 115 19.82 -3.61 8.50
CA ALA A 115 19.05 -4.60 7.73
C ALA A 115 18.34 -5.64 8.61
N PRO A 116 18.95 -6.17 9.71
CA PRO A 116 18.26 -7.08 10.63
C PRO A 116 17.01 -6.47 11.25
N VAL A 117 17.03 -5.15 11.51
CA VAL A 117 15.85 -4.44 12.05
C VAL A 117 14.74 -4.35 11.02
N VAL A 118 15.06 -4.14 9.74
CA VAL A 118 14.08 -4.16 8.65
C VAL A 118 13.47 -5.56 8.54
N ARG A 119 14.27 -6.63 8.56
CA ARG A 119 13.77 -8.02 8.55
C ARG A 119 12.85 -8.28 9.74
N LEU A 120 13.22 -7.82 10.94
CA LEU A 120 12.37 -7.92 12.13
C LEU A 120 11.03 -7.20 11.98
N ILE A 121 11.00 -5.99 11.41
CA ILE A 121 9.77 -5.24 11.16
C ILE A 121 8.83 -6.03 10.23
N PHE A 122 9.36 -6.62 9.16
CA PHE A 122 8.59 -7.42 8.22
C PHE A 122 8.10 -8.74 8.84
N SER A 123 8.94 -9.44 9.61
CA SER A 123 8.55 -10.66 10.36
C SER A 123 7.41 -10.36 11.34
N LEU A 124 7.54 -9.34 12.20
CA LEU A 124 6.49 -8.95 13.13
C LEU A 124 5.18 -8.57 12.43
N CYS A 125 5.26 -7.96 11.23
CA CYS A 125 4.08 -7.65 10.44
C CYS A 125 3.46 -8.93 9.83
N ALA A 126 4.27 -9.87 9.35
CA ALA A 126 3.83 -11.17 8.85
C ALA A 126 3.12 -12.00 9.94
N GLU A 127 3.61 -11.92 11.19
CA GLU A 127 2.93 -12.47 12.36
C GLU A 127 1.58 -11.81 12.66
N GLY A 128 1.28 -10.71 12.00
CA GLY A 128 0.03 -10.00 12.15
C GLY A 128 0.06 -8.77 13.05
N LYS A 129 1.21 -8.34 13.56
CA LYS A 129 1.32 -7.13 14.39
C LYS A 129 1.16 -5.87 13.53
N GLY A 130 0.40 -4.90 14.06
CA GLY A 130 0.20 -3.62 13.37
C GLY A 130 1.38 -2.66 13.57
N PRO A 131 1.54 -1.61 12.71
CA PRO A 131 2.68 -0.70 12.76
C PRO A 131 2.91 -0.05 14.13
N LYS A 132 1.84 0.28 14.88
CA LYS A 132 1.95 0.85 16.23
C LYS A 132 2.52 -0.15 17.24
N VAL A 133 2.08 -1.41 17.17
CA VAL A 133 2.60 -2.47 18.07
C VAL A 133 4.06 -2.74 17.75
N ILE A 134 4.42 -2.81 16.48
CA ILE A 134 5.81 -2.98 16.02
C ILE A 134 6.67 -1.81 16.52
N ALA A 135 6.20 -0.57 16.40
CA ALA A 135 6.92 0.61 16.91
C ALA A 135 7.18 0.53 18.41
N ASN A 136 6.22 0.07 19.21
CA ASN A 136 6.38 -0.12 20.65
C ASN A 136 7.42 -1.22 20.95
N ILE A 137 7.39 -2.35 20.25
CA ILE A 137 8.38 -3.44 20.41
C ILE A 137 9.80 -2.94 20.08
N LEU A 138 9.96 -2.14 19.01
CA LEU A 138 11.26 -1.57 18.67
C LEU A 138 11.76 -0.57 19.71
N ARG A 139 10.85 0.19 20.31
CA ARG A 139 11.15 1.10 21.43
C ARG A 139 11.59 0.34 22.69
N GLU A 140 10.84 -0.70 23.07
CA GLU A 140 11.17 -1.57 24.21
C GLU A 140 12.54 -2.25 24.04
N LYS A 141 12.86 -2.66 22.82
CA LYS A 141 14.17 -3.23 22.47
C LYS A 141 15.29 -2.18 22.36
N GLN A 142 15.02 -0.90 22.60
CA GLN A 142 15.97 0.21 22.49
C GLN A 142 16.70 0.25 21.14
N ILE A 143 15.98 0.02 20.05
CA ILE A 143 16.52 0.09 18.70
C ILE A 143 16.46 1.54 18.23
N LEU A 144 17.57 2.07 17.69
CA LEU A 144 17.66 3.43 17.19
C LEU A 144 16.68 3.67 16.02
N LYS A 145 15.88 4.73 16.11
CA LYS A 145 15.04 5.15 14.99
C LYS A 145 15.88 5.62 13.79
N PRO A 146 15.39 5.57 12.55
CA PRO A 146 16.16 5.89 11.35
C PRO A 146 16.84 7.27 11.37
N THR A 147 16.19 8.28 11.95
CA THR A 147 16.76 9.63 12.08
C THR A 147 17.91 9.69 13.08
N ALA A 148 17.78 9.00 14.21
CA ALA A 148 18.83 8.94 15.24
C ALA A 148 20.05 8.17 14.74
N TYR A 149 19.84 7.00 14.10
CA TYR A 149 20.91 6.23 13.48
C TYR A 149 21.69 7.04 12.45
N ARG A 150 20.98 7.76 11.56
CA ARG A 150 21.63 8.62 10.56
C ARG A 150 22.42 9.75 11.20
N TYR A 151 21.90 10.35 12.26
CA TYR A 151 22.63 11.39 13.00
C TYR A 151 23.92 10.85 13.59
N GLN A 152 23.85 9.71 14.24
CA GLN A 152 25.01 9.06 14.86
C GLN A 152 26.09 8.71 13.84
N THR A 153 25.70 8.26 12.63
CA THR A 153 26.65 7.83 11.58
C THR A 153 27.18 8.97 10.71
N SER A 154 26.41 10.03 10.47
CA SER A 154 26.77 11.10 9.53
C SER A 154 26.97 12.47 10.16
N GLY A 155 26.66 12.65 11.43
CA GLY A 155 26.73 13.93 12.14
C GLY A 155 25.79 15.02 11.62
N LYS A 156 24.93 14.70 10.64
CA LYS A 156 24.06 15.69 10.00
C LYS A 156 22.67 15.71 10.63
N TYR A 157 22.34 16.82 11.27
CA TYR A 157 20.98 17.07 11.73
C TYR A 157 20.04 17.36 10.56
N GLY A 158 18.86 16.72 10.55
CA GLY A 158 17.71 17.27 9.83
C GLY A 158 16.94 18.21 10.75
N ALA A 159 16.19 19.15 10.20
CA ALA A 159 15.37 20.11 10.96
C ALA A 159 14.33 19.45 11.90
N THR A 160 14.11 18.14 11.80
CA THR A 160 13.16 17.34 12.58
C THR A 160 13.83 16.27 13.45
N THR A 161 15.13 16.35 13.69
CA THR A 161 15.82 15.33 14.51
C THR A 161 15.56 15.63 15.96
N ASP A 162 14.61 14.88 16.54
CA ASP A 162 14.40 14.82 17.99
C ASP A 162 15.53 14.00 18.59
N THR A 163 16.41 14.68 19.32
CA THR A 163 17.58 14.08 19.99
C THR A 163 17.25 13.57 21.38
N GLU A 164 16.10 13.95 21.94
CA GLU A 164 15.70 13.53 23.28
C GLU A 164 15.13 12.11 23.27
N ASP A 165 14.36 11.74 22.22
CA ASP A 165 13.82 10.39 22.07
C ASP A 165 14.45 9.64 20.87
N ILE A 166 15.67 9.14 21.07
CA ILE A 166 16.42 8.40 20.02
C ILE A 166 15.81 7.04 19.68
N TYR A 167 15.01 6.46 20.56
CA TYR A 167 14.29 5.19 20.38
C TYR A 167 12.81 5.39 20.03
N GLY A 168 12.38 6.61 19.84
CA GLY A 168 10.97 6.98 19.57
C GLY A 168 10.49 6.59 18.19
N TRP A 169 10.33 5.31 17.95
CA TRP A 169 9.68 4.81 16.77
C TRP A 169 8.20 5.19 16.75
N ASN A 170 7.70 5.58 15.60
CA ASN A 170 6.29 5.85 15.40
C ASN A 170 5.68 4.94 14.30
N ASP A 171 4.38 4.81 14.32
CA ASP A 171 3.61 3.98 13.41
C ASP A 171 3.77 4.38 11.93
N ARG A 172 3.90 5.68 11.63
CA ARG A 172 4.12 6.17 10.27
C ARG A 172 5.47 5.76 9.71
N THR A 173 6.53 5.79 10.53
CA THR A 173 7.86 5.34 10.12
C THR A 173 7.85 3.85 9.80
N VAL A 174 7.24 3.03 10.68
CA VAL A 174 7.09 1.59 10.45
C VAL A 174 6.23 1.31 9.21
N ALA A 175 5.10 2.00 9.05
CA ALA A 175 4.26 1.86 7.87
C ALA A 175 5.00 2.23 6.58
N GLY A 176 5.77 3.33 6.61
CA GLY A 176 6.59 3.75 5.47
C GLY A 176 7.67 2.75 5.08
N ILE A 177 8.24 2.02 6.04
CA ILE A 177 9.17 0.90 5.78
C ILE A 177 8.40 -0.26 5.12
N LEU A 178 7.27 -0.68 5.67
CA LEU A 178 6.47 -1.79 5.17
C LEU A 178 5.85 -1.55 3.78
N ASP A 179 5.70 -0.29 3.36
CA ASP A 179 5.14 0.09 2.05
C ASP A 179 6.20 0.41 0.99
N ASN A 180 7.48 0.31 1.32
CA ASN A 180 8.54 0.72 0.42
C ASN A 180 9.17 -0.47 -0.31
N GLU A 181 8.87 -0.60 -1.61
CA GLU A 181 9.35 -1.67 -2.49
C GLU A 181 10.89 -1.66 -2.70
N ILE A 182 11.59 -0.67 -2.17
CA ILE A 182 13.05 -0.65 -2.21
C ILE A 182 13.66 -1.85 -1.49
N TYR A 183 12.95 -2.40 -0.49
CA TYR A 183 13.39 -3.58 0.26
C TYR A 183 13.31 -4.89 -0.54
N LEU A 184 12.60 -4.87 -1.69
CA LEU A 184 12.62 -5.94 -2.71
C LEU A 184 13.77 -5.82 -3.72
N GLY A 185 14.64 -4.82 -3.57
CA GLY A 185 15.70 -4.53 -4.52
C GLY A 185 15.26 -3.65 -5.70
N HIS A 186 14.07 -3.04 -5.63
CA HIS A 186 13.52 -2.22 -6.72
C HIS A 186 13.79 -0.74 -6.50
N THR A 187 14.10 -0.01 -7.56
CA THR A 187 14.18 1.46 -7.52
C THR A 187 12.92 2.05 -8.14
N ILE A 188 12.18 2.84 -7.36
CA ILE A 188 11.01 3.56 -7.82
C ILE A 188 11.25 5.05 -7.65
N ASN A 189 11.25 5.76 -8.77
CA ASN A 189 11.47 7.19 -8.82
C ASN A 189 10.18 7.95 -9.16
N CYS A 190 10.15 9.24 -8.85
CA CYS A 190 9.10 10.17 -9.22
C CYS A 190 7.70 9.86 -8.65
N ARG A 191 7.60 9.20 -7.48
CA ARG A 191 6.32 8.97 -6.78
C ARG A 191 5.61 10.26 -6.37
N THR A 192 6.37 11.32 -6.12
CA THR A 192 5.84 12.64 -5.78
C THR A 192 6.53 13.72 -6.60
N THR A 193 5.81 14.80 -6.89
CA THR A 193 6.34 16.01 -7.50
C THR A 193 5.97 17.23 -6.66
N VAL A 194 6.60 18.38 -6.94
CA VAL A 194 6.26 19.66 -6.30
C VAL A 194 5.38 20.45 -7.25
N VAL A 195 4.33 21.11 -6.74
CA VAL A 195 3.36 21.86 -7.55
C VAL A 195 4.07 22.88 -8.43
N SER A 196 4.94 23.72 -7.84
CA SER A 196 5.73 24.69 -8.59
C SER A 196 7.03 25.05 -7.85
N TYR A 197 7.88 25.87 -8.44
CA TYR A 197 9.07 26.38 -7.76
C TYR A 197 8.71 27.37 -6.63
N LYS A 198 7.56 28.04 -6.71
CA LYS A 198 7.00 28.91 -5.66
C LYS A 198 6.26 28.10 -4.61
N ASP A 199 5.42 27.17 -5.02
CA ASP A 199 4.63 26.30 -4.14
C ASP A 199 5.33 24.94 -4.00
N LYS A 200 5.96 24.73 -2.85
CA LYS A 200 6.73 23.52 -2.55
C LYS A 200 5.87 22.36 -2.00
N ARG A 201 4.54 22.49 -2.00
CA ARG A 201 3.65 21.40 -1.60
C ARG A 201 3.87 20.20 -2.52
N LYS A 202 4.01 19.05 -1.90
CA LYS A 202 4.14 17.77 -2.63
C LYS A 202 2.79 17.34 -3.16
N LYS A 203 2.79 16.84 -4.38
CA LYS A 203 1.65 16.20 -5.04
C LYS A 203 2.06 14.79 -5.42
N ASP A 204 1.18 13.81 -5.14
CA ASP A 204 1.38 12.44 -5.58
C ASP A 204 1.22 12.33 -7.10
N VAL A 205 2.08 11.52 -7.68
CA VAL A 205 2.06 11.20 -9.11
C VAL A 205 1.34 9.87 -9.29
N PRO A 206 0.44 9.73 -10.28
CA PRO A 206 -0.22 8.45 -10.58
C PRO A 206 0.81 7.32 -10.81
N GLU A 207 0.49 6.11 -10.35
CA GLU A 207 1.40 4.95 -10.40
C GLU A 207 1.91 4.64 -11.82
N ARG A 208 1.07 4.86 -12.82
CA ARG A 208 1.40 4.70 -14.25
C ARG A 208 2.52 5.62 -14.75
N GLU A 209 2.81 6.69 -14.03
CA GLU A 209 3.84 7.69 -14.37
C GLU A 209 5.13 7.51 -13.55
N TRP A 210 5.18 6.48 -12.67
CA TRP A 210 6.37 6.18 -11.90
C TRP A 210 7.42 5.47 -12.76
N TYR A 211 8.68 5.80 -12.54
CA TYR A 211 9.79 5.05 -13.11
C TYR A 211 10.19 3.92 -12.17
N ARG A 212 9.84 2.69 -12.55
CA ARG A 212 10.11 1.48 -11.78
C ARG A 212 11.17 0.65 -12.48
N PHE A 213 12.21 0.27 -11.73
CA PHE A 213 13.30 -0.62 -12.18
C PHE A 213 13.45 -1.73 -11.14
N GLU A 214 13.41 -2.96 -11.61
CA GLU A 214 13.51 -4.13 -10.75
C GLU A 214 14.96 -4.58 -10.59
N ASN A 215 15.29 -5.18 -9.43
CA ASN A 215 16.58 -5.78 -9.13
C ASN A 215 17.79 -4.85 -9.36
N THR A 216 17.67 -3.59 -8.97
CA THR A 216 18.73 -2.59 -9.08
C THR A 216 19.77 -2.66 -7.96
N HIS A 217 19.46 -3.36 -6.87
CA HIS A 217 20.31 -3.57 -5.69
C HIS A 217 19.85 -4.82 -4.93
N GLU A 218 20.66 -5.27 -3.99
CA GLU A 218 20.35 -6.47 -3.20
C GLU A 218 19.10 -6.26 -2.34
N ALA A 219 18.18 -7.24 -2.41
CA ALA A 219 16.94 -7.23 -1.64
C ALA A 219 17.20 -7.60 -0.17
N ILE A 220 16.64 -6.84 0.78
CA ILE A 220 16.64 -7.20 2.22
C ILE A 220 15.51 -8.18 2.53
N ILE A 221 14.40 -8.09 1.81
CA ILE A 221 13.16 -8.86 2.01
C ILE A 221 12.87 -9.66 0.75
N ASP A 222 12.55 -10.93 0.91
CA ASP A 222 12.13 -11.80 -0.18
C ASP A 222 10.69 -11.50 -0.61
N LYS A 223 10.36 -11.86 -1.84
CA LYS A 223 9.04 -11.63 -2.43
C LYS A 223 7.91 -12.33 -1.66
N ALA A 224 8.17 -13.52 -1.10
CA ALA A 224 7.17 -14.27 -0.35
C ALA A 224 6.77 -13.52 0.93
N THR A 225 7.75 -13.08 1.72
CA THR A 225 7.52 -12.27 2.93
C THR A 225 6.81 -10.95 2.61
N TRP A 226 7.20 -10.29 1.53
CA TRP A 226 6.55 -9.06 1.07
C TRP A 226 5.07 -9.29 0.76
N ASP A 227 4.73 -10.31 -0.01
CA ASP A 227 3.36 -10.63 -0.41
C ASP A 227 2.47 -10.98 0.80
N ILE A 228 3.02 -11.70 1.80
CA ILE A 228 2.34 -11.96 3.08
C ILE A 228 2.02 -10.65 3.80
N VAL A 229 3.02 -9.76 3.92
CA VAL A 229 2.86 -8.46 4.58
C VAL A 229 1.82 -7.60 3.86
N ARG A 230 1.81 -7.57 2.53
CA ARG A 230 0.79 -6.83 1.74
C ARG A 230 -0.62 -7.36 2.04
N LYS A 231 -0.84 -8.67 1.97
CA LYS A 231 -2.12 -9.31 2.33
C LYS A 231 -2.56 -8.97 3.77
N VAL A 232 -1.63 -9.03 4.72
CA VAL A 232 -1.89 -8.68 6.12
C VAL A 232 -2.33 -7.22 6.25
N ARG A 233 -1.75 -6.29 5.49
CA ARG A 233 -2.04 -4.85 5.56
C ARG A 233 -3.28 -4.42 4.80
N GLU A 234 -3.68 -5.12 3.75
CA GLU A 234 -4.92 -4.87 3.00
C GLU A 234 -6.18 -5.12 3.83
N GLY A 235 -6.11 -5.98 4.82
CA GLY A 235 -7.23 -6.28 5.72
C GLY A 235 -7.56 -5.10 6.65
N LYS A 236 -8.78 -4.54 6.55
CA LYS A 236 -9.27 -3.58 7.55
C LYS A 236 -9.38 -4.26 8.92
N ARG A 237 -8.58 -3.84 9.89
CA ARG A 237 -8.58 -4.38 11.26
C ARG A 237 -9.40 -3.48 12.17
N ARG A 238 -10.25 -4.08 13.00
CA ARG A 238 -10.80 -3.38 14.15
C ARG A 238 -9.73 -3.25 15.22
N ARG A 239 -9.69 -2.12 15.92
CA ARG A 239 -8.89 -1.98 17.14
C ARG A 239 -9.47 -2.94 18.16
N THR A 240 -8.62 -3.76 18.77
CA THR A 240 -8.97 -4.58 19.93
C THR A 240 -8.27 -3.99 21.15
N ASP A 241 -9.02 -3.75 22.22
CA ASP A 241 -8.48 -3.17 23.45
C ASP A 241 -7.55 -4.13 24.20
N MET A 242 -7.52 -5.41 23.82
CA MET A 242 -6.73 -6.46 24.46
C MET A 242 -5.33 -6.68 23.88
N GLY A 243 -4.88 -5.84 22.97
CA GLY A 243 -3.49 -5.84 22.47
C GLY A 243 -3.03 -7.04 21.63
N GLU A 244 -3.68 -8.20 21.75
CA GLU A 244 -3.33 -9.40 21.01
C GLU A 244 -4.08 -9.50 19.69
N VAL A 245 -3.37 -9.84 18.64
CA VAL A 245 -3.96 -10.07 17.31
C VAL A 245 -4.19 -11.57 17.15
N ASP A 246 -5.46 -11.92 16.88
CA ASP A 246 -5.81 -13.30 16.53
C ASP A 246 -5.10 -13.75 15.25
N LYS A 247 -4.52 -14.97 15.27
CA LYS A 247 -3.75 -15.55 14.15
C LYS A 247 -4.55 -15.73 12.88
N TYR A 248 -5.86 -15.99 12.98
CA TYR A 248 -6.78 -16.13 11.84
C TYR A 248 -7.35 -14.81 11.32
N SER A 249 -6.96 -13.69 11.92
CA SER A 249 -7.50 -12.38 11.54
C SER A 249 -7.37 -12.12 10.04
N GLY A 250 -8.52 -11.98 9.37
CA GLY A 250 -8.61 -11.72 7.93
C GLY A 250 -8.60 -12.96 7.04
N LEU A 251 -8.45 -14.18 7.58
CA LEU A 251 -8.43 -15.42 6.83
C LEU A 251 -9.77 -16.17 6.81
N LEU A 252 -10.66 -15.95 7.80
CA LEU A 252 -11.92 -16.66 7.94
C LEU A 252 -13.08 -15.98 7.23
N PHE A 253 -13.81 -16.73 6.41
CA PHE A 253 -14.96 -16.24 5.65
C PHE A 253 -16.15 -17.20 5.82
N CYS A 254 -17.36 -16.66 5.81
CA CYS A 254 -18.61 -17.44 5.81
C CYS A 254 -18.89 -17.94 4.39
N ALA A 255 -19.28 -19.20 4.24
CA ALA A 255 -19.62 -19.82 2.96
C ALA A 255 -20.84 -19.13 2.32
N ASP A 256 -21.87 -18.83 3.11
CA ASP A 256 -23.17 -18.37 2.57
C ASP A 256 -23.17 -16.89 2.23
N CYS A 257 -22.57 -16.04 3.10
CA CYS A 257 -22.66 -14.59 2.90
C CYS A 257 -21.32 -13.93 2.51
N GLY A 258 -20.22 -14.69 2.39
CA GLY A 258 -18.89 -14.16 2.08
C GLY A 258 -18.29 -13.23 3.13
N SER A 259 -19.01 -12.94 4.22
CA SER A 259 -18.55 -12.02 5.27
C SER A 259 -17.47 -12.66 6.13
N LYS A 260 -16.57 -11.83 6.68
CA LYS A 260 -15.51 -12.30 7.58
C LYS A 260 -16.09 -12.78 8.92
N LEU A 261 -15.46 -13.84 9.49
CA LEU A 261 -15.68 -14.22 10.86
C LEU A 261 -14.75 -13.44 11.78
N TYR A 262 -15.26 -13.12 12.97
CA TYR A 262 -14.49 -12.39 13.99
C TYR A 262 -14.36 -13.22 15.25
N PHE A 263 -13.22 -13.10 15.89
CA PHE A 263 -12.90 -13.76 17.14
C PHE A 263 -13.73 -13.22 18.29
N VAL A 264 -14.35 -14.11 19.04
CA VAL A 264 -15.15 -13.81 20.24
C VAL A 264 -14.42 -14.36 21.46
N ARG A 265 -13.92 -13.47 22.27
CA ARG A 265 -13.25 -13.73 23.55
C ARG A 265 -13.70 -12.67 24.58
N GLY A 266 -13.53 -12.96 25.83
CA GLY A 266 -13.85 -12.01 26.90
C GLY A 266 -13.35 -12.51 28.25
N THR A 267 -13.28 -11.63 29.24
CA THR A 267 -12.82 -11.96 30.60
C THR A 267 -13.70 -12.99 31.31
N THR A 268 -14.97 -13.11 30.90
CA THR A 268 -15.95 -14.05 31.45
C THR A 268 -16.06 -15.36 30.64
N ILE A 269 -15.39 -15.47 29.48
CA ILE A 269 -15.45 -16.63 28.60
C ILE A 269 -14.18 -17.47 28.86
N LYS A 270 -14.36 -18.75 29.17
CA LYS A 270 -13.22 -19.67 29.34
C LYS A 270 -12.48 -19.84 28.01
N PRO A 271 -11.13 -19.98 28.00
CA PRO A 271 -10.34 -20.13 26.76
C PRO A 271 -10.84 -21.27 25.85
N GLU A 272 -11.33 -22.38 26.41
CA GLU A 272 -11.85 -23.51 25.65
C GLU A 272 -13.16 -23.18 24.86
N ALA A 273 -13.83 -22.10 25.25
CA ALA A 273 -15.06 -21.63 24.62
C ALA A 273 -14.83 -20.51 23.61
N TYR A 274 -13.59 -20.09 23.37
CA TYR A 274 -13.27 -19.09 22.34
C TYR A 274 -13.71 -19.58 20.97
N ASN A 275 -14.35 -18.69 20.21
CA ASN A 275 -14.90 -19.06 18.92
C ASN A 275 -14.83 -17.90 17.91
N PHE A 276 -14.99 -18.24 16.65
CA PHE A 276 -15.18 -17.29 15.57
C PHE A 276 -16.64 -17.27 15.17
N ILE A 277 -17.18 -16.09 14.92
CA ILE A 277 -18.59 -15.89 14.53
C ILE A 277 -18.68 -15.01 13.28
N CYS A 278 -19.58 -15.37 12.37
CA CYS A 278 -19.85 -14.57 11.17
C CYS A 278 -20.33 -13.16 11.56
N SER A 279 -19.71 -12.15 10.94
CA SER A 279 -20.01 -10.74 11.25
C SER A 279 -21.44 -10.34 10.89
N ARG A 280 -21.99 -10.92 9.82
CA ARG A 280 -23.36 -10.66 9.39
C ARG A 280 -24.37 -11.30 10.32
N TYR A 281 -24.17 -12.57 10.67
CA TYR A 281 -25.00 -13.25 11.68
C TYR A 281 -24.99 -12.50 13.02
N ARG A 282 -23.84 -12.04 13.50
CA ARG A 282 -23.73 -11.30 14.76
C ARG A 282 -24.53 -9.98 14.78
N LYS A 283 -24.69 -9.34 13.62
CA LYS A 283 -25.48 -8.08 13.50
C LYS A 283 -26.98 -8.34 13.48
N HIS A 284 -27.40 -9.50 13.00
CA HIS A 284 -28.78 -9.89 12.75
C HIS A 284 -29.19 -11.09 13.63
N MET A 285 -28.62 -11.20 14.83
CA MET A 285 -28.97 -12.26 15.79
C MET A 285 -30.46 -12.19 16.15
N GLY A 286 -31.20 -13.28 15.90
CA GLY A 286 -32.63 -13.35 16.15
C GLY A 286 -33.50 -13.25 14.90
N GLU A 287 -32.96 -12.93 13.73
CA GLU A 287 -33.69 -13.01 12.47
C GLU A 287 -33.61 -14.45 11.92
N GLU A 288 -34.75 -15.04 11.53
CA GLU A 288 -34.83 -16.44 11.04
C GLU A 288 -34.04 -16.70 9.77
N LEU A 289 -33.73 -15.65 9.01
CA LEU A 289 -33.00 -15.70 7.73
C LEU A 289 -31.49 -15.98 7.87
N TYR A 290 -30.93 -15.93 9.09
CA TYR A 290 -29.48 -16.08 9.29
C TYR A 290 -29.17 -17.25 10.23
N THR A 291 -28.43 -18.20 9.73
CA THR A 291 -27.97 -19.37 10.50
C THR A 291 -26.66 -19.09 11.23
N PRO A 292 -26.42 -19.74 12.39
CA PRO A 292 -25.20 -19.49 13.17
C PRO A 292 -23.98 -20.16 12.54
N HIS A 293 -23.12 -19.35 11.91
CA HIS A 293 -21.82 -19.79 11.44
C HIS A 293 -20.77 -19.49 12.51
N THR A 294 -20.47 -20.48 13.32
CA THR A 294 -19.50 -20.40 14.42
C THR A 294 -18.57 -21.59 14.39
N VAL A 295 -17.30 -21.37 14.67
CA VAL A 295 -16.29 -22.45 14.83
C VAL A 295 -15.44 -22.16 16.06
N ARG A 296 -15.12 -23.20 16.86
CA ARG A 296 -14.24 -23.08 18.02
C ARG A 296 -12.79 -22.92 17.56
N GLU A 297 -12.03 -22.05 18.25
CA GLU A 297 -10.63 -21.80 17.94
C GLU A 297 -9.82 -23.09 17.99
N LYS A 298 -9.93 -23.85 19.09
CA LYS A 298 -9.15 -25.08 19.29
C LYS A 298 -9.40 -26.12 18.21
N ALA A 299 -10.65 -26.35 17.84
CA ALA A 299 -11.01 -27.29 16.78
C ALA A 299 -10.48 -26.84 15.41
N LEU A 300 -10.54 -25.53 15.13
CA LEU A 300 -9.99 -24.97 13.91
C LEU A 300 -8.47 -25.12 13.85
N ASP A 301 -7.77 -24.93 14.99
CA ASP A 301 -6.33 -25.12 15.08
C ASP A 301 -5.90 -26.55 14.76
N GLU A 302 -6.57 -27.52 15.34
CA GLU A 302 -6.29 -28.93 15.14
C GLU A 302 -6.47 -29.32 13.66
N ILE A 303 -7.59 -28.92 13.04
CA ILE A 303 -7.88 -29.22 11.63
C ILE A 303 -6.90 -28.56 10.69
N VAL A 304 -6.65 -27.25 10.85
CA VAL A 304 -5.76 -26.52 9.96
C VAL A 304 -4.32 -27.04 10.07
N LEU A 305 -3.86 -27.38 11.28
CA LEU A 305 -2.54 -27.94 11.50
C LEU A 305 -2.39 -29.31 10.85
N GLU A 306 -3.39 -30.17 11.04
CA GLU A 306 -3.39 -31.53 10.47
C GLU A 306 -3.43 -31.45 8.93
N GLU A 307 -4.25 -30.59 8.37
CA GLU A 307 -4.34 -30.40 6.94
C GLU A 307 -3.03 -29.87 6.33
N ILE A 308 -2.39 -28.89 6.96
CA ILE A 308 -1.08 -28.40 6.51
C ILE A 308 -0.02 -29.51 6.57
N ARG A 309 -0.01 -30.31 7.64
CA ARG A 309 0.90 -31.46 7.77
C ARG A 309 0.66 -32.53 6.70
N SER A 310 -0.58 -32.88 6.46
CA SER A 310 -0.99 -33.85 5.46
C SER A 310 -0.56 -33.44 4.06
N VAL A 311 -0.89 -32.20 3.67
CA VAL A 311 -0.54 -31.66 2.36
C VAL A 311 0.98 -31.53 2.18
N THR A 312 1.70 -31.06 3.18
CA THR A 312 3.17 -30.92 3.11
C THR A 312 3.88 -32.26 3.09
N TYR A 313 3.38 -33.25 3.83
CA TYR A 313 3.89 -34.62 3.79
C TYR A 313 3.69 -35.25 2.40
N TYR A 314 2.47 -35.16 1.84
CA TYR A 314 2.18 -35.71 0.53
C TYR A 314 2.96 -35.04 -0.60
N ALA A 315 3.07 -33.73 -0.57
CA ALA A 315 3.84 -32.95 -1.56
C ALA A 315 5.34 -33.35 -1.57
N ARG A 316 5.88 -33.77 -0.42
CA ARG A 316 7.26 -34.28 -0.32
C ARG A 316 7.38 -35.76 -0.74
N ALA A 317 6.47 -36.59 -0.26
CA ALA A 317 6.53 -38.06 -0.52
C ALA A 317 6.25 -38.40 -1.99
N ASN A 318 5.36 -37.66 -2.65
CA ASN A 318 4.87 -37.94 -4.00
C ASN A 318 4.88 -36.71 -4.90
N THR A 319 6.00 -36.00 -4.95
CA THR A 319 6.11 -34.70 -5.63
C THR A 319 5.59 -34.70 -7.08
N ALA A 320 5.93 -35.73 -7.87
CA ALA A 320 5.52 -35.80 -9.28
C ALA A 320 4.00 -35.97 -9.43
N GLN A 321 3.37 -36.81 -8.61
CA GLN A 321 1.91 -37.01 -8.62
C GLN A 321 1.20 -35.75 -8.10
N PHE A 322 1.73 -35.10 -7.06
CA PHE A 322 1.19 -33.89 -6.52
C PHE A 322 1.20 -32.76 -7.56
N VAL A 323 2.32 -32.58 -8.26
CA VAL A 323 2.45 -31.57 -9.35
C VAL A 323 1.44 -31.84 -10.47
N SER A 324 1.34 -33.09 -10.94
CA SER A 324 0.40 -33.44 -12.02
C SER A 324 -1.05 -33.22 -11.60
N PHE A 325 -1.43 -33.54 -10.37
CA PHE A 325 -2.77 -33.31 -9.83
C PHE A 325 -3.10 -31.82 -9.77
N ILE A 326 -2.20 -30.99 -9.21
CA ILE A 326 -2.40 -29.55 -9.11
C ILE A 326 -2.49 -28.90 -10.51
N GLN A 327 -1.66 -29.32 -11.45
CA GLN A 327 -1.69 -28.81 -12.82
C GLN A 327 -3.01 -29.17 -13.52
N GLN A 328 -3.51 -30.38 -13.38
CA GLN A 328 -4.79 -30.81 -13.96
C GLN A 328 -5.96 -30.02 -13.36
N LYS A 329 -5.97 -29.83 -12.03
CA LYS A 329 -7.02 -29.09 -11.33
C LYS A 329 -6.97 -27.60 -11.64
N SER A 330 -5.79 -26.99 -11.53
CA SER A 330 -5.59 -25.55 -11.82
C SER A 330 -5.98 -25.23 -13.27
N SER A 331 -5.70 -26.12 -14.24
CA SER A 331 -6.04 -25.86 -15.64
C SER A 331 -7.56 -25.85 -15.91
N ALA A 332 -8.34 -26.67 -15.22
CA ALA A 332 -9.79 -26.77 -15.46
C ALA A 332 -10.59 -25.65 -14.80
N GLU A 333 -10.35 -25.37 -13.51
CA GLU A 333 -11.04 -24.31 -12.77
C GLU A 333 -10.56 -22.92 -13.21
N SER A 334 -9.25 -22.70 -13.31
CA SER A 334 -8.67 -21.44 -13.78
C SER A 334 -9.05 -21.13 -15.23
N ARG A 335 -9.19 -22.15 -16.08
CA ARG A 335 -9.66 -21.98 -17.45
C ARG A 335 -11.13 -21.57 -17.52
N ARG A 336 -11.99 -22.15 -16.67
CA ARG A 336 -13.41 -21.75 -16.58
C ARG A 336 -13.54 -20.32 -16.05
N GLU A 337 -12.85 -19.98 -15.00
CA GLU A 337 -12.88 -18.64 -14.42
C GLU A 337 -12.23 -17.60 -15.36
N LEU A 338 -11.12 -17.93 -15.98
CA LEU A 338 -10.45 -17.09 -16.98
C LEU A 338 -11.38 -16.84 -18.18
N ASN A 339 -12.04 -17.87 -18.69
CA ASN A 339 -12.99 -17.74 -19.81
C ASN A 339 -14.21 -16.90 -19.42
N ALA A 340 -14.76 -17.08 -18.21
CA ALA A 340 -15.88 -16.30 -17.71
C ALA A 340 -15.51 -14.81 -17.58
N LYS A 341 -14.37 -14.49 -16.94
CA LYS A 341 -13.90 -13.11 -16.78
C LYS A 341 -13.48 -12.46 -18.11
N THR A 342 -12.95 -13.24 -19.03
CA THR A 342 -12.61 -12.76 -20.38
C THR A 342 -13.87 -12.44 -21.19
N ALA A 343 -14.91 -13.27 -21.08
CA ALA A 343 -16.20 -13.02 -21.71
C ALA A 343 -16.89 -11.78 -21.12
N GLU A 344 -16.83 -11.60 -19.79
CA GLU A 344 -17.35 -10.43 -19.09
C GLU A 344 -16.62 -9.14 -19.53
N LEU A 345 -15.28 -9.17 -19.58
CA LEU A 345 -14.47 -8.05 -20.08
C LEU A 345 -14.85 -7.67 -21.50
N SER A 346 -14.95 -8.65 -22.41
CA SER A 346 -15.37 -8.43 -23.80
C SER A 346 -16.76 -7.80 -23.92
N LYS A 347 -17.69 -8.21 -23.04
CA LYS A 347 -19.05 -7.64 -22.97
C LYS A 347 -19.03 -6.17 -22.54
N LEU A 348 -18.24 -5.84 -21.52
CA LEU A 348 -18.10 -4.47 -21.04
C LEU A 348 -17.36 -3.57 -22.04
N GLU A 349 -16.31 -4.07 -22.69
CA GLU A 349 -15.61 -3.33 -23.76
C GLU A 349 -16.51 -3.04 -24.95
N LYS A 350 -17.31 -4.03 -25.37
CA LYS A 350 -18.32 -3.85 -26.43
C LYS A 350 -19.36 -2.81 -26.02
N ARG A 351 -19.89 -2.91 -24.79
CA ARG A 351 -20.89 -1.96 -24.29
C ARG A 351 -20.32 -0.54 -24.17
N ASN A 352 -19.07 -0.39 -23.76
CA ASN A 352 -18.39 0.91 -23.76
C ASN A 352 -18.28 1.52 -25.17
N GLY A 353 -17.99 0.68 -26.16
CA GLY A 353 -18.00 1.10 -27.59
C GLY A 353 -19.39 1.55 -28.08
N GLU A 354 -20.44 0.81 -27.71
CA GLU A 354 -21.83 1.16 -28.01
C GLU A 354 -22.25 2.48 -27.37
N LEU A 355 -21.90 2.70 -26.10
CA LEU A 355 -22.18 3.96 -25.42
C LEU A 355 -21.49 5.15 -26.09
N ASN A 356 -20.23 5.00 -26.50
CA ASN A 356 -19.56 6.05 -27.29
C ASN A 356 -20.28 6.39 -28.61
N ALA A 357 -20.76 5.38 -29.30
CA ALA A 357 -21.53 5.59 -30.56
C ALA A 357 -22.87 6.24 -30.28
N LEU A 358 -23.58 5.83 -29.23
CA LEU A 358 -24.86 6.41 -28.79
C LEU A 358 -24.68 7.87 -28.36
N PHE A 359 -23.62 8.17 -27.61
CA PHE A 359 -23.33 9.54 -27.19
C PHE A 359 -23.04 10.47 -28.36
N LYS A 360 -22.30 9.98 -29.36
CA LYS A 360 -22.06 10.73 -30.61
C LYS A 360 -23.36 11.04 -31.35
N ARG A 361 -24.24 10.04 -31.51
CA ARG A 361 -25.56 10.24 -32.13
C ARG A 361 -26.44 11.21 -31.34
N LEU A 362 -26.47 11.07 -30.04
CA LEU A 362 -27.21 11.96 -29.14
C LEU A 362 -26.77 13.42 -29.29
N TYR A 363 -25.45 13.63 -29.42
CA TYR A 363 -24.89 14.95 -29.67
C TYR A 363 -25.30 15.51 -31.06
N GLU A 364 -25.20 14.68 -32.11
CA GLU A 364 -25.61 15.05 -33.49
C GLU A 364 -27.09 15.41 -33.54
N ASP A 365 -27.98 14.62 -32.91
CA ASP A 365 -29.42 14.87 -32.88
C ASP A 365 -29.77 16.14 -32.06
N HIS A 366 -29.00 16.44 -31.03
CA HIS A 366 -29.17 17.69 -30.31
C HIS A 366 -28.76 18.91 -31.14
N VAL A 367 -27.62 18.85 -31.83
CA VAL A 367 -27.15 19.92 -32.71
C VAL A 367 -28.12 20.17 -33.89
N LEU A 368 -28.73 19.09 -34.39
CA LEU A 368 -29.73 19.15 -35.46
C LEU A 368 -31.12 19.59 -34.97
N GLY A 369 -31.29 19.87 -33.68
CA GLY A 369 -32.55 20.33 -33.09
C GLY A 369 -33.65 19.25 -32.99
N LYS A 370 -33.33 17.96 -33.18
CA LYS A 370 -34.27 16.85 -33.08
C LYS A 370 -34.66 16.50 -31.64
N ILE A 371 -33.80 16.85 -30.67
CA ILE A 371 -34.05 16.65 -29.26
C ILE A 371 -33.84 17.95 -28.49
N THR A 372 -34.59 18.12 -27.41
CA THR A 372 -34.47 19.31 -26.54
C THR A 372 -33.22 19.23 -25.70
N SER A 373 -32.73 20.40 -25.22
CA SER A 373 -31.58 20.46 -24.30
C SER A 373 -31.82 19.72 -22.98
N GLU A 374 -33.06 19.63 -22.55
CA GLU A 374 -33.44 18.87 -21.32
C GLU A 374 -33.37 17.37 -21.56
N GLN A 375 -33.89 16.89 -22.69
CA GLN A 375 -33.76 15.48 -23.09
C GLN A 375 -32.29 15.09 -23.30
N PHE A 376 -31.50 15.95 -23.94
CA PHE A 376 -30.05 15.72 -24.09
C PHE A 376 -29.36 15.59 -22.75
N ARG A 377 -29.64 16.48 -21.80
CA ARG A 377 -29.02 16.43 -20.45
C ARG A 377 -29.37 15.14 -19.73
N MET A 378 -30.66 14.77 -19.69
CA MET A 378 -31.11 13.56 -18.97
C MET A 378 -30.50 12.28 -19.55
N LEU A 379 -30.45 12.13 -20.87
CA LEU A 379 -29.87 10.96 -21.53
C LEU A 379 -28.35 10.92 -21.40
N SER A 380 -27.68 12.07 -21.50
CA SER A 380 -26.21 12.17 -21.36
C SER A 380 -25.74 11.87 -19.95
N GLU A 381 -26.48 12.29 -18.91
CA GLU A 381 -26.18 11.94 -17.52
C GLU A 381 -26.23 10.41 -17.30
N GLY A 382 -27.26 9.74 -17.82
CA GLY A 382 -27.39 8.28 -17.74
C GLY A 382 -26.24 7.53 -18.45
N TYR A 383 -25.89 7.96 -19.66
CA TYR A 383 -24.78 7.34 -20.41
C TYR A 383 -23.42 7.59 -19.75
N ASN A 384 -23.19 8.76 -19.19
CA ASN A 384 -21.96 9.09 -18.48
C ASN A 384 -21.79 8.26 -17.20
N GLU A 385 -22.87 8.04 -16.43
CA GLU A 385 -22.82 7.23 -15.21
C GLU A 385 -22.55 5.76 -15.52
N GLU A 386 -23.24 5.18 -16.54
CA GLU A 386 -22.97 3.82 -17.01
C GLU A 386 -21.53 3.69 -17.51
N GLN A 387 -21.04 4.65 -18.28
CA GLN A 387 -19.69 4.66 -18.81
C GLN A 387 -18.63 4.75 -17.69
N ARG A 388 -18.89 5.55 -16.66
CA ARG A 388 -18.01 5.66 -15.49
C ARG A 388 -17.88 4.32 -14.77
N THR A 389 -19.00 3.64 -14.54
CA THR A 389 -19.02 2.31 -13.90
C THR A 389 -18.22 1.30 -14.71
N ILE A 390 -18.42 1.25 -16.03
CA ILE A 390 -17.69 0.36 -16.93
C ILE A 390 -16.19 0.68 -16.94
N GLN A 391 -15.81 1.96 -16.93
CA GLN A 391 -14.40 2.39 -16.88
C GLN A 391 -13.69 2.03 -15.56
N GLU A 392 -14.43 1.92 -14.46
CA GLU A 392 -13.90 1.43 -13.18
C GLU A 392 -13.76 -0.10 -13.15
N ASP A 393 -14.69 -0.84 -13.79
CA ASP A 393 -14.73 -2.30 -13.77
C ASP A 393 -13.73 -2.94 -14.76
N ILE A 394 -13.51 -2.37 -15.93
CA ILE A 394 -12.55 -2.87 -16.93
C ILE A 394 -11.13 -3.06 -16.36
N PRO A 395 -10.50 -2.08 -15.67
CA PRO A 395 -9.18 -2.27 -15.07
C PRO A 395 -9.15 -3.35 -13.98
N ARG A 396 -10.24 -3.47 -13.20
CA ARG A 396 -10.36 -4.51 -12.16
C ARG A 396 -10.40 -5.91 -12.76
N LEU A 397 -11.19 -6.09 -13.82
CA LEU A 397 -11.28 -7.37 -14.54
C LEU A 397 -9.97 -7.71 -15.27
N ARG A 398 -9.32 -6.75 -15.92
CA ARG A 398 -8.01 -6.96 -16.56
C ARG A 398 -6.96 -7.43 -15.54
N LYS A 399 -6.90 -6.77 -14.39
CA LYS A 399 -5.99 -7.18 -13.31
C LYS A 399 -6.31 -8.58 -12.80
N ALA A 400 -7.58 -8.90 -12.58
CA ALA A 400 -8.01 -10.24 -12.15
C ALA A 400 -7.65 -11.33 -13.17
N ILE A 401 -7.77 -11.04 -14.48
CA ILE A 401 -7.35 -11.93 -15.57
C ILE A 401 -5.82 -12.12 -15.57
N GLU A 402 -5.06 -11.06 -15.35
CA GLU A 402 -3.60 -11.10 -15.25
C GLU A 402 -3.16 -11.92 -14.03
N ASP A 403 -3.77 -11.71 -12.86
CA ASP A 403 -3.53 -12.46 -11.64
C ASP A 403 -3.85 -13.97 -11.81
N LEU A 404 -4.94 -14.30 -12.52
CA LEU A 404 -5.30 -15.69 -12.85
C LEU A 404 -4.28 -16.34 -13.81
N LYS A 405 -3.79 -15.63 -14.81
CA LYS A 405 -2.71 -16.10 -15.69
C LYS A 405 -1.40 -16.31 -14.95
N ALA A 406 -1.07 -15.42 -14.02
CA ALA A 406 0.12 -15.53 -13.18
C ALA A 406 0.04 -16.68 -12.16
N SER A 407 -1.18 -17.03 -11.70
CA SER A 407 -1.38 -18.12 -10.72
C SER A 407 -1.13 -19.52 -11.27
N ALA A 408 -1.20 -19.71 -12.59
CA ALA A 408 -0.89 -21.00 -13.23
C ALA A 408 0.59 -21.44 -13.06
N THR A 409 1.49 -20.56 -12.62
CA THR A 409 2.94 -20.80 -12.49
C THR A 409 3.40 -21.08 -11.06
N ASN A 410 2.49 -21.32 -10.09
CA ASN A 410 2.83 -21.21 -8.66
C ASN A 410 3.08 -22.53 -7.91
N VAL A 411 3.01 -23.69 -8.58
CA VAL A 411 3.25 -24.99 -7.90
C VAL A 411 4.69 -25.10 -7.41
N ASP A 412 5.64 -24.63 -8.20
CA ASP A 412 7.07 -24.65 -7.83
C ASP A 412 7.33 -23.82 -6.58
N ARG A 413 6.68 -22.64 -6.48
CA ARG A 413 6.78 -21.80 -5.27
C ARG A 413 6.21 -22.48 -4.03
N PHE A 414 5.12 -23.22 -4.17
CA PHE A 414 4.57 -24.00 -3.05
C PHE A 414 5.53 -25.10 -2.62
N LEU A 415 6.14 -25.82 -3.56
CA LEU A 415 7.15 -26.85 -3.27
C LEU A 415 8.39 -26.27 -2.57
N ASP A 416 8.83 -25.08 -2.95
CA ASP A 416 9.94 -24.39 -2.28
C ASP A 416 9.59 -24.03 -0.83
N ILE A 417 8.35 -23.61 -0.57
CA ILE A 417 7.84 -23.37 0.79
C ILE A 417 7.82 -24.69 1.56
N VAL A 418 7.29 -25.78 0.99
CA VAL A 418 7.22 -27.11 1.62
C VAL A 418 8.61 -27.64 1.98
N ARG A 419 9.63 -27.41 1.14
CA ARG A 419 11.03 -27.80 1.42
C ARG A 419 11.61 -27.05 2.60
N LYS A 420 11.20 -25.79 2.80
CA LYS A 420 11.70 -24.91 3.86
C LYS A 420 11.12 -25.27 5.25
N TYR A 421 9.88 -25.79 5.29
CA TYR A 421 9.19 -26.15 6.53
C TYR A 421 9.05 -27.69 6.65
N THR A 422 10.08 -28.36 7.18
CA THR A 422 10.13 -29.84 7.25
C THR A 422 9.42 -30.44 8.46
N ASP A 423 9.36 -29.73 9.58
CA ASP A 423 8.71 -30.18 10.82
C ASP A 423 7.83 -29.07 11.41
N ILE A 424 6.52 -29.22 11.21
CA ILE A 424 5.51 -28.26 11.67
C ILE A 424 4.88 -28.79 12.95
N LYS A 425 5.40 -28.37 14.11
CA LYS A 425 4.90 -28.81 15.43
C LYS A 425 3.69 -28.04 15.90
N GLU A 426 3.67 -26.73 15.62
CA GLU A 426 2.65 -25.80 16.10
C GLU A 426 2.18 -24.88 14.98
N LEU A 427 0.92 -24.47 15.06
CA LEU A 427 0.32 -23.55 14.09
C LEU A 427 0.64 -22.10 14.49
N THR A 428 1.82 -21.62 14.08
CA THR A 428 2.18 -20.22 14.27
C THR A 428 1.46 -19.31 13.27
N PRO A 429 1.26 -18.01 13.57
CA PRO A 429 0.69 -17.07 12.61
C PRO A 429 1.46 -16.97 11.30
N GLU A 430 2.79 -17.16 11.34
CA GLU A 430 3.66 -17.19 10.17
C GLU A 430 3.38 -18.40 9.29
N ILE A 431 3.38 -19.62 9.88
CA ILE A 431 3.07 -20.87 9.18
C ILE A 431 1.67 -20.78 8.56
N LEU A 432 0.67 -20.37 9.35
CA LEU A 432 -0.69 -20.22 8.87
C LEU A 432 -0.77 -19.32 7.63
N ARG A 433 -0.14 -18.14 7.64
CA ARG A 433 -0.19 -17.20 6.54
C ARG A 433 0.70 -17.58 5.35
N THR A 434 1.73 -18.39 5.58
CA THR A 434 2.58 -18.94 4.53
C THR A 434 1.82 -19.97 3.71
N PHE A 435 1.10 -20.87 4.39
CA PHE A 435 0.41 -21.98 3.72
C PHE A 435 -1.03 -21.67 3.34
N VAL A 436 -1.76 -20.87 4.11
CA VAL A 436 -3.19 -20.63 3.96
C VAL A 436 -3.49 -19.24 3.45
N SER A 437 -4.25 -19.15 2.34
CA SER A 437 -4.71 -17.88 1.77
C SER A 437 -6.07 -17.46 2.31
N LYS A 438 -6.98 -18.43 2.54
CA LYS A 438 -8.32 -18.19 3.07
C LYS A 438 -8.92 -19.50 3.59
N ILE A 439 -9.82 -19.39 4.58
CA ILE A 439 -10.61 -20.51 5.12
C ILE A 439 -12.08 -20.14 5.03
N VAL A 440 -12.90 -21.02 4.49
CA VAL A 440 -14.34 -20.80 4.36
C VAL A 440 -15.06 -21.76 5.30
N ILE A 441 -15.90 -21.20 6.18
CA ILE A 441 -16.65 -21.94 7.19
C ILE A 441 -18.09 -22.07 6.71
N HIS A 442 -18.56 -23.30 6.58
CA HIS A 442 -19.93 -23.63 6.22
C HIS A 442 -20.86 -23.67 7.44
N GLU A 443 -22.15 -23.77 7.21
CA GLU A 443 -23.15 -23.98 8.24
C GLU A 443 -22.97 -25.36 8.87
N ARG A 444 -23.35 -25.49 10.14
CA ARG A 444 -23.43 -26.79 10.82
C ARG A 444 -24.64 -27.59 10.36
N SER A 445 -24.50 -28.91 10.23
CA SER A 445 -25.59 -29.82 9.84
C SER A 445 -26.82 -29.70 10.78
N ARG A 446 -26.59 -29.37 12.06
CA ARG A 446 -27.65 -29.17 13.06
C ARG A 446 -27.33 -27.98 13.95
N LYS A 447 -28.33 -27.07 14.15
CA LYS A 447 -28.21 -25.91 15.05
C LYS A 447 -28.03 -26.39 16.50
N HIS A 448 -27.04 -25.83 17.21
CA HIS A 448 -26.82 -26.05 18.66
C HIS A 448 -26.46 -27.49 19.09
N ALA A 449 -26.30 -28.43 18.18
CA ALA A 449 -25.86 -29.79 18.51
C ALA A 449 -24.34 -29.86 18.73
N LYS A 450 -23.90 -30.56 19.76
CA LYS A 450 -22.47 -30.75 20.05
C LYS A 450 -21.77 -31.70 19.06
N ASP A 451 -22.55 -32.57 18.42
CA ASP A 451 -22.12 -33.61 17.47
C ASP A 451 -22.45 -33.23 16.01
N ALA A 452 -22.70 -31.95 15.73
CA ALA A 452 -23.02 -31.50 14.38
C ALA A 452 -21.76 -31.46 13.51
N GLU A 453 -21.84 -32.05 12.34
CA GLU A 453 -20.82 -31.93 11.31
C GLU A 453 -20.80 -30.52 10.73
N GLN A 454 -19.59 -30.05 10.41
CA GLN A 454 -19.38 -28.75 9.82
C GLN A 454 -18.26 -28.82 8.80
N ASP A 455 -18.52 -28.44 7.56
CA ASP A 455 -17.53 -28.40 6.51
C ASP A 455 -16.65 -27.14 6.60
N ILE A 456 -15.36 -27.33 6.39
CA ILE A 456 -14.36 -26.27 6.40
C ILE A 456 -13.51 -26.40 5.14
N ASP A 457 -13.56 -25.38 4.28
CA ASP A 457 -12.74 -25.31 3.08
C ASP A 457 -11.46 -24.53 3.33
N ILE A 458 -10.31 -25.18 3.22
CA ILE A 458 -9.00 -24.57 3.38
C ILE A 458 -8.40 -24.31 1.98
N TYR A 459 -8.11 -23.05 1.71
CA TYR A 459 -7.47 -22.62 0.47
C TYR A 459 -5.99 -22.34 0.73
N PHE A 460 -5.15 -23.17 0.15
CA PHE A 460 -3.70 -23.02 0.26
C PHE A 460 -3.18 -21.88 -0.64
N THR A 461 -2.13 -21.23 -0.18
CA THR A 461 -1.41 -20.23 -0.96
C THR A 461 -0.75 -20.92 -2.17
N HIS A 462 -0.93 -20.38 -3.37
CA HIS A 462 -0.40 -20.88 -4.65
C HIS A 462 -1.07 -22.11 -5.26
N ILE A 463 -1.81 -22.94 -4.52
CA ILE A 463 -2.40 -24.20 -5.03
C ILE A 463 -3.92 -24.29 -4.86
N GLY A 464 -4.54 -23.35 -4.15
CA GLY A 464 -5.99 -23.31 -3.97
C GLY A 464 -6.54 -24.35 -3.00
N ASN A 465 -7.81 -24.77 -3.17
CA ASN A 465 -8.48 -25.74 -2.31
C ASN A 465 -8.19 -27.18 -2.78
N LEU A 466 -7.90 -28.09 -1.86
CA LEU A 466 -7.56 -29.50 -2.13
C LEU A 466 -8.65 -30.50 -1.76
N ASN A 467 -9.87 -30.10 -1.39
CA ASN A 467 -10.93 -30.98 -0.90
C ASN A 467 -11.23 -32.20 -1.81
N ARG A 468 -11.07 -32.07 -3.12
CA ARG A 468 -11.25 -33.21 -4.06
C ARG A 468 -10.07 -34.18 -4.10
N PHE A 469 -8.90 -33.76 -3.60
CA PHE A 469 -7.73 -34.63 -3.57
C PHE A 469 -7.94 -35.85 -2.67
N TYR A 470 -8.73 -35.68 -1.62
CA TYR A 470 -9.06 -36.71 -0.64
C TYR A 470 -10.26 -37.57 -1.04
N ALA A 471 -11.10 -37.13 -1.99
CA ALA A 471 -12.29 -37.86 -2.43
C ALA A 471 -11.97 -39.07 -3.31
N ASP A 472 -10.79 -39.07 -3.96
CA ASP A 472 -10.40 -40.13 -4.90
C ASP A 472 -9.57 -41.29 -4.26
N GLY A 473 -9.43 -41.37 -2.94
CA GLY A 473 -8.79 -42.57 -2.34
C GLY A 473 -8.21 -42.48 -0.94
N GLN A 474 -8.35 -41.42 -0.20
CA GLN A 474 -7.92 -41.38 1.22
C GLN A 474 -8.89 -40.57 2.09
N SER A 475 -9.12 -41.06 3.32
CA SER A 475 -10.04 -40.51 4.32
C SER A 475 -9.94 -39.00 4.49
N THR A 476 -11.09 -38.33 4.40
CA THR A 476 -11.26 -36.88 4.58
C THR A 476 -11.02 -36.48 6.04
N PRO A 477 -10.07 -35.58 6.34
CA PRO A 477 -9.90 -35.04 7.69
C PRO A 477 -10.86 -33.89 8.02
N ASN A 478 -11.75 -33.48 7.11
CA ASN A 478 -12.43 -32.18 7.18
C ASN A 478 -13.81 -32.16 7.85
N GLN A 479 -14.22 -33.25 8.53
CA GLN A 479 -15.48 -33.26 9.28
C GLN A 479 -15.23 -33.17 10.77
N ILE A 480 -15.77 -32.14 11.42
CA ILE A 480 -15.76 -31.99 12.87
C ILE A 480 -17.02 -32.65 13.44
N THR A 481 -16.85 -33.59 14.35
CA THR A 481 -17.79 -33.78 15.44
C THR A 481 -17.43 -32.80 16.56
N ALA A 482 -18.30 -31.86 16.82
CA ALA A 482 -18.05 -30.69 17.71
C ALA A 482 -18.05 -31.05 19.18
#